data_1dd502ec3798dae59b2544d61e90bd26
#
_entry.id   1dd502ec3798dae59b2544d61e90bd26
#
_cell.length_a   1.000
_cell.length_b   1.000
_cell.length_c   1.000
_cell.angle_alpha   90.00
_cell.angle_beta   90.00
_cell.angle_gamma   90.00
#
_symmetry.space_group_name_H-M   'P 1'
#
loop_
_entity.id
_entity.type
_entity.pdbx_description
1 polymer ?
#
loop_
_entity_poly.entity_id
_entity_poly.type
_entity_poly.pdbx_seq_one_letter_code
_entity_poly.pdbx_strand_id
1 'polypeptide(L)'
;MDDVQTKILLVEDDPMIVEMYRLRLEEEHYQVFTTDKGSEALEIARREKPAIILLDVILPEVDGFNILQSVKSDPDIAQIPVLLLTNLGQESDREKGQQLGAVDYFIKAQHTPVDIIRKIKELITT
;
A
#
# COMPACT_ATOMS: atom_id res chain seq x y z
N MET A 1 13.60 6.43 -25.51
CA MET A 1 12.69 5.66 -24.78
C MET A 1 12.39 6.25 -23.42
N ASP A 2 11.21 6.37 -23.14
CA ASP A 2 10.84 7.07 -21.94
C ASP A 2 10.88 6.17 -20.75
N ASP A 3 11.58 6.62 -19.77
CA ASP A 3 11.65 5.90 -18.53
C ASP A 3 10.45 6.25 -17.68
N VAL A 4 9.36 5.56 -17.95
CA VAL A 4 8.18 5.74 -17.11
C VAL A 4 8.41 4.98 -15.81
N GLN A 5 8.56 5.73 -14.73
CA GLN A 5 8.77 5.12 -13.44
C GLN A 5 7.51 4.38 -12.99
N THR A 6 7.72 3.23 -12.38
CA THR A 6 6.63 2.50 -11.75
C THR A 6 6.17 3.30 -10.53
N LYS A 7 4.86 3.48 -10.40
CA LYS A 7 4.28 4.30 -9.35
C LYS A 7 3.80 3.42 -8.20
N ILE A 8 4.04 3.91 -7.00
CA ILE A 8 3.60 3.23 -5.76
C ILE A 8 2.86 4.25 -4.91
N LEU A 9 1.73 3.85 -4.35
CA LEU A 9 1.00 4.67 -3.40
C LEU A 9 1.20 4.09 -2.00
N LEU A 10 1.64 4.93 -1.07
CA LEU A 10 1.84 4.56 0.33
C LEU A 10 0.85 5.33 1.19
N VAL A 11 -0.04 4.61 1.86
CA VAL A 11 -1.04 5.21 2.74
C VAL A 11 -0.63 4.91 4.18
N GLU A 12 -0.08 5.90 4.86
CA GLU A 12 0.55 5.76 6.16
C GLU A 12 0.55 7.11 6.86
N ASP A 13 0.34 7.14 8.18
CA ASP A 13 0.30 8.40 8.92
C ASP A 13 1.57 8.72 9.69
N ASP A 14 2.42 7.76 9.97
CA ASP A 14 3.65 7.99 10.71
C ASP A 14 4.72 8.58 9.79
N PRO A 15 5.12 9.87 10.01
CA PRO A 15 6.06 10.52 9.09
C PRO A 15 7.41 9.80 8.99
N MET A 16 7.88 9.18 10.07
CA MET A 16 9.15 8.46 10.03
C MET A 16 9.07 7.21 9.18
N ILE A 17 7.94 6.51 9.27
CA ILE A 17 7.73 5.31 8.45
C ILE A 17 7.57 5.71 7.00
N VAL A 18 6.80 6.77 6.73
CA VAL A 18 6.63 7.28 5.37
C VAL A 18 7.99 7.59 4.75
N GLU A 19 8.81 8.35 5.46
CA GLU A 19 10.11 8.76 4.93
C GLU A 19 11.02 7.57 4.68
N MET A 20 11.03 6.61 5.60
CA MET A 20 11.86 5.42 5.47
C MET A 20 11.51 4.63 4.21
N TYR A 21 10.22 4.35 4.01
CA TYR A 21 9.80 3.59 2.83
C TYR A 21 9.97 4.39 1.55
N ARG A 22 9.66 5.68 1.60
CA ARG A 22 9.80 6.53 0.42
C ARG A 22 11.24 6.54 -0.07
N LEU A 23 12.20 6.75 0.84
CA LEU A 23 13.60 6.78 0.46
C LEU A 23 14.06 5.46 -0.14
N ARG A 24 13.69 4.36 0.49
CA ARG A 24 14.12 3.05 0.00
C ARG A 24 13.50 2.70 -1.33
N LEU A 25 12.24 3.05 -1.53
CA LEU A 25 11.57 2.78 -2.79
C LEU A 25 12.09 3.68 -3.90
N GLU A 26 12.41 4.93 -3.58
CA GLU A 26 13.00 5.83 -4.56
C GLU A 26 14.40 5.37 -4.97
N GLU A 27 15.15 4.74 -4.07
CA GLU A 27 16.44 4.15 -4.41
C GLU A 27 16.28 3.03 -5.45
N GLU A 28 15.11 2.40 -5.46
CA GLU A 28 14.81 1.36 -6.45
C GLU A 28 14.17 1.94 -7.71
N HIS A 29 14.18 3.26 -7.83
CA HIS A 29 13.69 3.98 -9.01
C HIS A 29 12.17 3.97 -9.15
N TYR A 30 11.43 3.78 -8.05
CA TYR A 30 9.98 3.91 -8.06
C TYR A 30 9.59 5.36 -7.77
N GLN A 31 8.47 5.77 -8.32
CA GLN A 31 7.86 7.06 -7.98
C GLN A 31 6.83 6.80 -6.88
N VAL A 32 6.97 7.48 -5.74
CA VAL A 32 6.17 7.20 -4.56
C VAL A 32 5.24 8.38 -4.26
N PHE A 33 3.96 8.09 -4.17
CA PHE A 33 2.95 9.04 -3.69
C PHE A 33 2.58 8.64 -2.27
N THR A 34 2.41 9.60 -1.39
CA THR A 34 2.10 9.32 0.02
C THR A 34 0.89 10.14 0.47
N THR A 35 0.11 9.56 1.37
CA THR A 35 -0.99 10.26 2.01
C THR A 35 -1.34 9.54 3.31
N ASP A 36 -1.97 10.28 4.24
CA ASP A 36 -2.52 9.68 5.44
C ASP A 36 -4.05 9.72 5.47
N LYS A 37 -4.67 10.13 4.35
CA LYS A 37 -6.12 10.32 4.29
C LYS A 37 -6.75 9.38 3.27
N GLY A 38 -7.85 8.74 3.69
CA GLY A 38 -8.52 7.77 2.84
C GLY A 38 -9.08 8.37 1.56
N SER A 39 -9.72 9.54 1.65
CA SER A 39 -10.29 10.18 0.46
C SER A 39 -9.20 10.56 -0.55
N GLU A 40 -8.07 11.04 -0.05
CA GLU A 40 -6.95 11.40 -0.90
C GLU A 40 -6.32 10.16 -1.53
N ALA A 41 -6.25 9.07 -0.76
CA ALA A 41 -5.71 7.81 -1.28
C ALA A 41 -6.50 7.33 -2.50
N LEU A 42 -7.82 7.37 -2.41
CA LEU A 42 -8.66 6.96 -3.54
C LEU A 42 -8.49 7.87 -4.74
N GLU A 43 -8.37 9.18 -4.49
CA GLU A 43 -8.17 10.15 -5.56
C GLU A 43 -6.84 9.92 -6.26
N ILE A 44 -5.76 9.71 -5.50
CA ILE A 44 -4.44 9.43 -6.07
C ILE A 44 -4.47 8.13 -6.87
N ALA A 45 -5.12 7.10 -6.32
CA ALA A 45 -5.19 5.81 -7.01
C ALA A 45 -5.88 5.93 -8.37
N ARG A 46 -6.97 6.69 -8.42
CA ARG A 46 -7.69 6.90 -9.69
C ARG A 46 -6.88 7.71 -10.68
N ARG A 47 -6.20 8.74 -10.20
CA ARG A 47 -5.44 9.66 -11.06
C ARG A 47 -4.15 9.03 -11.56
N GLU A 48 -3.39 8.40 -10.65
CA GLU A 48 -2.05 7.93 -10.98
C GLU A 48 -1.99 6.46 -11.38
N LYS A 49 -2.99 5.66 -11.04
CA LYS A 49 -3.03 4.23 -11.33
C LYS A 49 -1.72 3.54 -10.92
N PRO A 50 -1.38 3.56 -9.62
CA PRO A 50 -0.11 2.96 -9.19
C PRO A 50 -0.10 1.45 -9.44
N ALA A 51 1.09 0.89 -9.51
CA ALA A 51 1.26 -0.55 -9.70
C ALA A 51 0.91 -1.33 -8.43
N ILE A 52 0.99 -0.67 -7.27
CA ILE A 52 0.66 -1.31 -5.99
C ILE A 52 0.31 -0.21 -4.98
N ILE A 53 -0.56 -0.55 -4.03
CA ILE A 53 -0.90 0.32 -2.91
C ILE A 53 -0.42 -0.36 -1.63
N LEU A 54 0.42 0.35 -0.87
CA LEU A 54 0.82 -0.07 0.47
C LEU A 54 -0.09 0.64 1.44
N LEU A 55 -0.81 -0.10 2.26
CA LEU A 55 -1.89 0.47 3.04
C LEU A 55 -1.80 0.05 4.51
N ASP A 56 -1.68 1.02 5.40
CA ASP A 56 -1.80 0.76 6.82
C ASP A 56 -3.29 0.65 7.19
N VAL A 57 -3.59 -0.30 8.04
CA VAL A 57 -4.96 -0.50 8.50
C VAL A 57 -5.34 0.54 9.56
N ILE A 58 -4.38 0.93 10.42
CA ILE A 58 -4.64 1.87 11.51
C ILE A 58 -4.25 3.27 11.07
N LEU A 59 -5.26 4.08 10.75
CA LEU A 59 -5.09 5.47 10.35
C LEU A 59 -5.92 6.36 11.27
N PRO A 60 -5.55 7.65 11.41
CA PRO A 60 -6.23 8.51 12.41
C PRO A 60 -7.71 8.70 12.20
N GLU A 61 -8.15 8.84 10.96
CA GLU A 61 -9.53 9.25 10.69
C GLU A 61 -10.36 8.19 9.99
N VAL A 62 -9.72 7.14 9.49
CA VAL A 62 -10.43 6.14 8.72
C VAL A 62 -9.79 4.79 8.91
N ASP A 63 -10.63 3.74 8.92
CA ASP A 63 -10.17 2.37 8.99
C ASP A 63 -9.60 1.98 7.62
N GLY A 64 -8.35 1.51 7.60
CA GLY A 64 -7.71 1.08 6.35
C GLY A 64 -8.47 -0.03 5.64
N PHE A 65 -9.18 -0.88 6.36
CA PHE A 65 -10.02 -1.89 5.73
C PHE A 65 -11.11 -1.26 4.88
N ASN A 66 -11.63 -0.10 5.30
CA ASN A 66 -12.63 0.63 4.51
C ASN A 66 -12.02 1.18 3.22
N ILE A 67 -10.78 1.64 3.29
CA ILE A 67 -10.07 2.09 2.10
C ILE A 67 -9.89 0.93 1.12
N LEU A 68 -9.46 -0.22 1.64
CA LEU A 68 -9.28 -1.43 0.82
C LEU A 68 -10.59 -1.81 0.14
N GLN A 69 -11.69 -1.79 0.90
CA GLN A 69 -12.99 -2.12 0.34
C GLN A 69 -13.39 -1.14 -0.76
N SER A 70 -13.12 0.14 -0.55
CA SER A 70 -13.43 1.17 -1.56
C SER A 70 -12.61 0.96 -2.83
N VAL A 71 -11.32 0.61 -2.70
CA VAL A 71 -10.48 0.34 -3.85
C VAL A 71 -11.04 -0.84 -4.64
N LYS A 72 -11.39 -1.92 -3.95
CA LYS A 72 -11.84 -3.14 -4.61
C LYS A 72 -13.25 -3.02 -5.17
N SER A 73 -14.01 -2.03 -4.72
CA SER A 73 -15.35 -1.77 -5.24
C SER A 73 -15.35 -0.79 -6.42
N ASP A 74 -14.23 -0.16 -6.71
CA ASP A 74 -14.14 0.83 -7.79
C ASP A 74 -13.60 0.14 -9.03
N PRO A 75 -14.40 0.02 -10.11
CA PRO A 75 -13.95 -0.70 -11.31
C PRO A 75 -12.71 -0.09 -11.97
N ASP A 76 -12.43 1.19 -11.75
CA ASP A 76 -11.25 1.82 -12.33
C ASP A 76 -9.95 1.37 -11.67
N ILE A 77 -10.00 0.98 -10.40
CA ILE A 77 -8.79 0.68 -9.64
C ILE A 77 -8.83 -0.67 -8.92
N ALA A 78 -9.90 -1.43 -9.07
CA ALA A 78 -10.07 -2.70 -8.35
C ALA A 78 -8.95 -3.71 -8.64
N GLN A 79 -8.31 -3.62 -9.80
CA GLN A 79 -7.26 -4.54 -10.18
C GLN A 79 -5.91 -4.23 -9.56
N ILE A 80 -5.75 -3.04 -8.96
CA ILE A 80 -4.48 -2.66 -8.35
C ILE A 80 -4.25 -3.51 -7.10
N PRO A 81 -3.11 -4.21 -6.99
CA PRO A 81 -2.85 -5.00 -5.78
C PRO A 81 -2.68 -4.10 -4.56
N VAL A 82 -3.27 -4.50 -3.45
CA VAL A 82 -3.14 -3.79 -2.18
C VAL A 82 -2.41 -4.68 -1.19
N LEU A 83 -1.29 -4.20 -0.71
CA LEU A 83 -0.48 -4.87 0.30
C LEU A 83 -0.73 -4.19 1.63
N LEU A 84 -1.31 -4.91 2.58
CA LEU A 84 -1.56 -4.35 3.91
C LEU A 84 -0.30 -4.43 4.74
N LEU A 85 0.04 -3.31 5.38
CA LEU A 85 1.26 -3.16 6.15
C LEU A 85 0.90 -2.50 7.45
N THR A 86 0.82 -3.27 8.54
CA THR A 86 0.25 -2.78 9.78
C THR A 86 0.84 -3.50 10.99
N ASN A 87 0.57 -2.97 12.19
CA ASN A 87 0.96 -3.63 13.43
C ASN A 87 -0.15 -4.49 14.03
N LEU A 88 -1.31 -4.57 13.38
CA LEU A 88 -2.35 -5.49 13.83
C LEU A 88 -1.93 -6.91 13.51
N GLY A 89 -1.77 -7.73 14.55
CA GLY A 89 -1.18 -9.06 14.39
C GLY A 89 -2.12 -10.22 14.63
N GLN A 90 -3.43 -10.00 14.75
CA GLN A 90 -4.35 -11.09 14.99
C GLN A 90 -4.72 -11.79 13.70
N GLU A 91 -4.96 -13.09 13.81
CA GLU A 91 -5.35 -13.88 12.65
C GLU A 91 -6.64 -13.37 12.02
N SER A 92 -7.59 -12.90 12.86
CA SER A 92 -8.85 -12.36 12.36
C SER A 92 -8.62 -11.13 11.48
N ASP A 93 -7.61 -10.31 11.78
CA ASP A 93 -7.28 -9.14 10.97
C ASP A 93 -6.73 -9.56 9.61
N ARG A 94 -5.87 -10.57 9.62
CA ARG A 94 -5.30 -11.11 8.39
C ARG A 94 -6.39 -11.70 7.50
N GLU A 95 -7.30 -12.44 8.09
CA GLU A 95 -8.41 -13.03 7.36
C GLU A 95 -9.32 -11.98 6.77
N LYS A 96 -9.58 -10.92 7.53
CA LYS A 96 -10.42 -9.82 7.05
C LYS A 96 -9.78 -9.15 5.84
N GLY A 97 -8.49 -8.87 5.91
CA GLY A 97 -7.78 -8.28 4.78
C GLY A 97 -7.85 -9.15 3.55
N GLN A 98 -7.64 -10.45 3.74
CA GLN A 98 -7.68 -11.40 2.63
C GLN A 98 -9.08 -11.46 2.00
N GLN A 99 -10.12 -11.50 2.84
CA GLN A 99 -11.50 -11.54 2.36
C GLN A 99 -11.87 -10.28 1.60
N LEU A 100 -11.32 -9.14 1.99
CA LEU A 100 -11.58 -7.88 1.32
C LEU A 100 -10.73 -7.68 0.06
N GLY A 101 -9.85 -8.62 -0.25
CA GLY A 101 -9.14 -8.62 -1.51
C GLY A 101 -7.70 -8.13 -1.47
N ALA A 102 -7.11 -8.00 -0.27
CA ALA A 102 -5.68 -7.67 -0.18
C ALA A 102 -4.84 -8.79 -0.75
N VAL A 103 -3.75 -8.44 -1.42
CA VAL A 103 -2.87 -9.43 -2.02
C VAL A 103 -1.98 -10.09 -0.97
N ASP A 104 -1.67 -9.37 0.11
CA ASP A 104 -0.90 -9.91 1.23
C ASP A 104 -1.07 -9.01 2.45
N TYR A 105 -0.58 -9.49 3.59
CA TYR A 105 -0.75 -8.82 4.88
C TYR A 105 0.54 -8.97 5.67
N PHE A 106 1.26 -7.87 5.88
CA PHE A 106 2.52 -7.89 6.61
C PHE A 106 2.38 -7.14 7.92
N ILE A 107 2.88 -7.76 8.99
CA ILE A 107 2.92 -7.12 10.30
C ILE A 107 4.26 -6.40 10.42
N LYS A 108 4.23 -5.07 10.56
CA LYS A 108 5.42 -4.23 10.54
C LYS A 108 6.50 -4.71 11.50
N ALA A 109 6.13 -5.12 12.71
CA ALA A 109 7.09 -5.51 13.73
C ALA A 109 7.77 -6.85 13.43
N GLN A 110 7.28 -7.63 12.47
CA GLN A 110 7.81 -8.96 12.16
C GLN A 110 8.63 -9.01 10.89
N HIS A 111 8.72 -7.90 10.16
CA HIS A 111 9.42 -7.88 8.88
C HIS A 111 10.30 -6.64 8.77
N THR A 112 11.46 -6.81 8.16
CA THR A 112 12.35 -5.67 7.91
C THR A 112 11.85 -4.92 6.66
N PRO A 113 12.24 -3.64 6.51
CA PRO A 113 11.92 -2.92 5.28
C PRO A 113 12.43 -3.62 4.02
N VAL A 114 13.59 -4.29 4.12
CA VAL A 114 14.14 -5.03 2.98
C VAL A 114 13.21 -6.16 2.56
N ASP A 115 12.63 -6.87 3.53
CA ASP A 115 11.70 -7.96 3.23
C ASP A 115 10.48 -7.44 2.50
N ILE A 116 9.95 -6.32 2.95
CA ILE A 116 8.74 -5.75 2.38
C ILE A 116 8.99 -5.23 0.97
N ILE A 117 10.13 -4.58 0.77
CA ILE A 117 10.49 -4.09 -0.56
C ILE A 117 10.71 -5.25 -1.54
N ARG A 118 11.29 -6.34 -1.06
CA ARG A 118 11.44 -7.54 -1.89
C ARG A 118 10.08 -8.06 -2.34
N LYS A 119 9.11 -8.08 -1.43
CA LYS A 119 7.76 -8.52 -1.76
C LYS A 119 7.10 -7.59 -2.78
N ILE A 120 7.29 -6.29 -2.61
CA ILE A 120 6.76 -5.30 -3.56
C ILE A 120 7.31 -5.57 -4.96
N LYS A 121 8.62 -5.80 -5.07
CA LYS A 121 9.25 -6.09 -6.35
C LYS A 121 8.67 -7.33 -6.99
N GLU A 122 8.46 -8.38 -6.20
CA GLU A 122 7.85 -9.61 -6.71
C GLU A 122 6.46 -9.36 -7.28
N LEU A 123 5.67 -8.57 -6.58
CA LEU A 123 4.30 -8.31 -7.00
C LEU A 123 4.23 -7.43 -8.24
N ILE A 124 5.14 -6.49 -8.38
CA ILE A 124 5.14 -5.57 -9.51
C ILE A 124 5.67 -6.23 -10.78
N THR A 125 6.64 -7.12 -10.65
CA THR A 125 7.31 -7.71 -11.81
C THR A 125 6.58 -8.91 -12.41
N THR A 126 5.53 -9.40 -11.76
CA THR A 126 4.77 -10.54 -12.31
C THR A 126 3.63 -10.12 -13.27
#